data_92bdec6c41d9722c368f2fb75a84e62a
#
_entry.id   92bdec6c41d9722c368f2fb75a84e62a
#
_cell.length_a   1.000
_cell.length_b   1.000
_cell.length_c   1.000
_cell.angle_alpha   90.00
_cell.angle_beta   90.00
_cell.angle_gamma   90.00
#
_symmetry.space_group_name_H-M   'P 1'
#
loop_
_entity.id
_entity.type
_entity.pdbx_description
1 polymer ?
#
loop_
_entity_poly.entity_id
_entity_poly.type
_entity_poly.pdbx_seq_one_letter_code
_entity_poly.pdbx_strand_id
1 'polypeptide(L)'
;MQNSLVSLSNELAKLVEQFQSQVVAVHARSHFPSSGVQWRTGIVVTADHTVERDEDLLVTLPNGKRVDATLTGRDPGTDVAVLKVEGLEPAGAKIEGESQASVGELALVLGRSPDSGPNASLGIISAISGPWRTWRGGRLDRYIRLDAKLFPNSSGGPVVDCRGALLGIATSGLSRIAGLAIPSSSINRTVDALLEKGYVPRGYLGIGIQPVTIPEALRATLALAGRTGIMAVNVEPGGPADRAGVLLGDILLSIGDTPLGQLEELQAFSDSGVIGKPVKASLIRAGALRQVEIIVGERPGK
;
A
#
# COMPACT_ATOMS: atom_id res chain seq x y z
N MET A 1 34.70 -24.56 20.06
CA MET A 1 34.20 -23.45 19.20
C MET A 1 32.83 -23.88 18.66
N GLN A 2 31.80 -23.21 19.10
CA GLN A 2 30.45 -23.42 18.55
C GLN A 2 30.51 -23.00 17.07
N ASN A 3 30.07 -23.88 16.16
CA ASN A 3 30.08 -23.58 14.74
C ASN A 3 29.11 -22.41 14.48
N SER A 4 29.62 -21.26 14.07
CA SER A 4 28.84 -20.03 13.85
C SER A 4 27.66 -20.22 12.88
N LEU A 5 27.80 -21.12 11.90
CA LEU A 5 26.73 -21.47 10.97
C LEU A 5 25.59 -22.24 11.65
N VAL A 6 25.90 -23.13 12.59
CA VAL A 6 24.89 -23.86 13.38
C VAL A 6 24.15 -22.90 14.29
N SER A 7 24.87 -21.96 14.92
CA SER A 7 24.26 -20.92 15.75
C SER A 7 23.28 -20.05 14.94
N LEU A 8 23.69 -19.55 13.76
CA LEU A 8 22.84 -18.79 12.87
C LEU A 8 21.60 -19.60 12.45
N SER A 9 21.80 -20.86 12.04
CA SER A 9 20.68 -21.74 11.67
C SER A 9 19.66 -21.91 12.80
N ASN A 10 20.14 -22.09 14.02
CA ASN A 10 19.28 -22.24 15.18
C ASN A 10 18.51 -20.95 15.51
N GLU A 11 19.14 -19.78 15.37
CA GLU A 11 18.46 -18.49 15.59
C GLU A 11 17.38 -18.26 14.53
N LEU A 12 17.62 -18.57 13.25
CA LEU A 12 16.62 -18.49 12.20
C LEU A 12 15.44 -19.43 12.46
N ALA A 13 15.69 -20.66 12.91
CA ALA A 13 14.63 -21.61 13.28
C ALA A 13 13.79 -21.11 14.43
N LYS A 14 14.39 -20.52 15.47
CA LYS A 14 13.67 -19.89 16.59
C LYS A 14 12.79 -18.74 16.14
N LEU A 15 13.22 -17.91 15.19
CA LEU A 15 12.39 -16.86 14.63
C LEU A 15 11.14 -17.42 13.94
N VAL A 16 11.28 -18.52 13.18
CA VAL A 16 10.11 -19.19 12.58
C VAL A 16 9.18 -19.70 13.67
N GLU A 17 9.69 -20.37 14.72
CA GLU A 17 8.89 -20.85 15.84
C GLU A 17 8.14 -19.72 16.57
N GLN A 18 8.79 -18.58 16.76
CA GLN A 18 8.21 -17.40 17.41
C GLN A 18 7.00 -16.84 16.65
N PHE A 19 7.07 -16.80 15.33
CA PHE A 19 6.04 -16.17 14.50
C PHE A 19 5.00 -17.15 13.95
N GLN A 20 5.29 -18.45 13.88
CA GLN A 20 4.41 -19.45 13.23
C GLN A 20 2.99 -19.51 13.81
N SER A 21 2.82 -19.19 15.10
CA SER A 21 1.51 -19.16 15.77
C SER A 21 0.62 -18.00 15.32
N GLN A 22 1.18 -17.00 14.64
CA GLN A 22 0.46 -15.85 14.15
C GLN A 22 0.23 -15.90 12.62
N VAL A 23 0.89 -16.86 11.93
CA VAL A 23 0.78 -17.00 10.49
C VAL A 23 -0.30 -18.00 10.15
N VAL A 24 -1.26 -17.57 9.34
CA VAL A 24 -2.40 -18.37 8.88
C VAL A 24 -2.34 -18.60 7.38
N ALA A 25 -3.03 -19.62 6.87
CA ALA A 25 -3.25 -19.78 5.45
C ALA A 25 -4.63 -19.22 5.08
N VAL A 26 -4.69 -18.34 4.07
CA VAL A 26 -5.90 -17.63 3.63
C VAL A 26 -6.39 -18.25 2.32
N HIS A 27 -7.62 -18.76 2.33
CA HIS A 27 -8.28 -19.37 1.18
C HIS A 27 -9.27 -18.37 0.56
N ALA A 28 -8.74 -17.42 -0.19
CA ALA A 28 -9.50 -16.34 -0.84
C ALA A 28 -9.37 -16.35 -2.37
N ARG A 29 -8.77 -17.40 -2.95
CA ARG A 29 -8.61 -17.61 -4.39
C ARG A 29 -8.73 -19.10 -4.75
N SER A 30 -8.86 -19.38 -6.05
CA SER A 30 -9.26 -20.71 -6.53
C SER A 30 -8.16 -21.77 -6.46
N HIS A 31 -6.88 -21.43 -6.56
CA HIS A 31 -5.84 -22.47 -6.76
C HIS A 31 -4.93 -22.68 -5.56
N PHE A 32 -4.28 -21.65 -5.05
CA PHE A 32 -3.34 -21.76 -3.95
C PHE A 32 -3.70 -20.78 -2.85
N PRO A 33 -3.79 -21.23 -1.57
CA PRO A 33 -3.96 -20.28 -0.48
C PRO A 33 -2.77 -19.33 -0.42
N SER A 34 -3.02 -18.13 0.07
CA SER A 34 -1.99 -17.17 0.44
C SER A 34 -1.70 -17.27 1.94
N SER A 35 -0.76 -16.50 2.44
CA SER A 35 -0.55 -16.34 3.86
C SER A 35 -1.26 -15.09 4.38
N GLY A 36 -1.52 -15.09 5.68
CA GLY A 36 -1.94 -13.92 6.42
C GLY A 36 -1.24 -13.91 7.76
N VAL A 37 -1.22 -12.77 8.40
CA VAL A 37 -0.68 -12.63 9.75
C VAL A 37 -1.75 -12.04 10.67
N GLN A 38 -1.88 -12.62 11.85
CA GLN A 38 -2.74 -12.06 12.89
C GLN A 38 -2.15 -10.72 13.33
N TRP A 39 -2.80 -9.64 12.91
CA TRP A 39 -2.33 -8.26 13.14
C TRP A 39 -2.81 -7.69 14.46
N ARG A 40 -4.05 -8.04 14.82
CA ARG A 40 -4.70 -7.71 16.09
C ARG A 40 -5.59 -8.88 16.50
N THR A 41 -6.12 -8.85 17.72
CA THR A 41 -7.07 -9.88 18.18
C THR A 41 -8.25 -10.00 17.21
N GLY A 42 -8.45 -11.18 16.66
CA GLY A 42 -9.51 -11.45 15.68
C GLY A 42 -9.33 -10.83 14.29
N ILE A 43 -8.20 -10.16 14.04
CA ILE A 43 -7.91 -9.47 12.77
C ILE A 43 -6.70 -10.09 12.09
N VAL A 44 -6.89 -10.54 10.88
CA VAL A 44 -5.84 -11.05 9.99
C VAL A 44 -5.61 -10.06 8.86
N VAL A 45 -4.36 -9.77 8.57
CA VAL A 45 -3.93 -8.99 7.40
C VAL A 45 -3.34 -9.93 6.38
N THR A 46 -3.68 -9.73 5.11
CA THR A 46 -3.12 -10.44 3.96
C THR A 46 -2.89 -9.48 2.79
N ALA A 47 -2.26 -9.96 1.72
CA ALA A 47 -2.07 -9.17 0.50
C ALA A 47 -3.36 -9.12 -0.34
N ASP A 48 -3.80 -7.92 -0.71
CA ASP A 48 -5.04 -7.70 -1.46
C ASP A 48 -5.09 -8.48 -2.78
N HIS A 49 -3.99 -8.49 -3.55
CA HIS A 49 -3.94 -9.18 -4.84
C HIS A 49 -4.18 -10.70 -4.75
N THR A 50 -4.15 -11.26 -3.54
CA THR A 50 -4.44 -12.69 -3.30
C THR A 50 -5.89 -12.93 -2.88
N VAL A 51 -6.70 -11.88 -2.73
CA VAL A 51 -8.12 -11.96 -2.40
C VAL A 51 -8.92 -11.76 -3.70
N GLU A 52 -9.32 -12.87 -4.33
CA GLU A 52 -10.04 -12.87 -5.61
C GLU A 52 -11.56 -12.86 -5.44
N ARG A 53 -12.05 -13.12 -4.23
CA ARG A 53 -13.49 -13.13 -3.89
C ARG A 53 -13.69 -12.45 -2.54
N ASP A 54 -14.86 -11.89 -2.34
CA ASP A 54 -15.20 -11.13 -1.13
C ASP A 54 -16.05 -11.97 -0.14
N GLU A 55 -16.60 -13.10 -0.61
CA GLU A 55 -17.43 -14.03 0.17
C GLU A 55 -16.81 -15.43 0.22
N ASP A 56 -17.33 -16.30 1.10
CA ASP A 56 -16.88 -17.68 1.31
C ASP A 56 -15.36 -17.78 1.58
N LEU A 57 -14.85 -16.87 2.39
CA LEU A 57 -13.46 -16.84 2.78
C LEU A 57 -13.22 -17.81 3.92
N LEU A 58 -12.15 -18.61 3.82
CA LEU A 58 -11.73 -19.51 4.88
C LEU A 58 -10.29 -19.22 5.28
N VAL A 59 -9.99 -19.46 6.54
CA VAL A 59 -8.63 -19.35 7.10
C VAL A 59 -8.27 -20.65 7.79
N THR A 60 -7.10 -21.21 7.46
CA THR A 60 -6.52 -22.32 8.21
C THR A 60 -5.64 -21.74 9.32
N LEU A 61 -6.04 -21.98 10.56
CA LEU A 61 -5.35 -21.55 11.76
C LEU A 61 -4.04 -22.33 11.98
N PRO A 62 -3.15 -21.88 12.89
CA PRO A 62 -1.89 -22.58 13.20
C PRO A 62 -2.08 -24.03 13.67
N ASN A 63 -3.19 -24.34 14.35
CA ASN A 63 -3.56 -25.68 14.81
C ASN A 63 -4.17 -26.58 13.72
N GLY A 64 -4.23 -26.10 12.45
CA GLY A 64 -4.80 -26.83 11.32
C GLY A 64 -6.32 -26.71 11.17
N LYS A 65 -7.03 -26.10 12.12
CA LYS A 65 -8.48 -25.90 12.04
C LYS A 65 -8.79 -24.87 10.94
N ARG A 66 -9.77 -25.16 10.08
CA ARG A 66 -10.36 -24.21 9.14
C ARG A 66 -11.54 -23.50 9.79
N VAL A 67 -11.56 -22.19 9.66
CA VAL A 67 -12.63 -21.32 10.17
C VAL A 67 -13.06 -20.34 9.11
N ASP A 68 -14.29 -19.86 9.20
CA ASP A 68 -14.80 -18.81 8.34
C ASP A 68 -14.11 -17.48 8.62
N ALA A 69 -13.98 -16.67 7.58
CA ALA A 69 -13.44 -15.33 7.67
C ALA A 69 -14.35 -14.35 6.92
N THR A 70 -14.46 -13.14 7.43
CA THR A 70 -15.23 -12.07 6.79
C THR A 70 -14.28 -10.98 6.32
N LEU A 71 -14.39 -10.56 5.06
CA LEU A 71 -13.65 -9.41 4.54
C LEU A 71 -14.20 -8.14 5.19
N THR A 72 -13.38 -7.47 6.00
CA THR A 72 -13.73 -6.19 6.62
C THR A 72 -13.55 -5.04 5.62
N GLY A 73 -12.53 -5.16 4.77
CA GLY A 73 -12.23 -4.21 3.71
C GLY A 73 -10.89 -4.50 3.08
N ARG A 74 -10.63 -3.84 1.95
CA ARG A 74 -9.41 -4.02 1.16
C ARG A 74 -8.96 -2.72 0.53
N ASP A 75 -7.65 -2.56 0.38
CA ASP A 75 -7.04 -1.44 -0.34
C ASP A 75 -6.07 -1.93 -1.41
N PRO A 76 -6.52 -2.05 -2.66
CA PRO A 76 -5.64 -2.42 -3.78
C PRO A 76 -4.44 -1.48 -3.94
N GLY A 77 -4.55 -0.24 -3.47
CA GLY A 77 -3.47 0.73 -3.57
C GLY A 77 -2.26 0.39 -2.73
N THR A 78 -2.45 -0.02 -1.49
CA THR A 78 -1.38 -0.49 -0.60
C THR A 78 -1.18 -2.00 -0.66
N ASP A 79 -2.03 -2.72 -1.40
CA ASP A 79 -2.05 -4.19 -1.49
C ASP A 79 -2.31 -4.84 -0.12
N VAL A 80 -3.24 -4.29 0.65
CA VAL A 80 -3.63 -4.78 1.99
C VAL A 80 -5.10 -5.15 2.01
N ALA A 81 -5.41 -6.34 2.51
CA ALA A 81 -6.77 -6.77 2.84
C ALA A 81 -6.86 -7.16 4.32
N VAL A 82 -7.99 -6.85 4.95
CA VAL A 82 -8.28 -7.09 6.36
C VAL A 82 -9.43 -8.06 6.49
N LEU A 83 -9.17 -9.17 7.18
CA LEU A 83 -10.15 -10.20 7.45
C LEU A 83 -10.45 -10.25 8.96
N LYS A 84 -11.73 -10.37 9.31
CA LYS A 84 -12.17 -10.72 10.66
C LYS A 84 -12.28 -12.24 10.76
N VAL A 85 -11.63 -12.82 11.75
CA VAL A 85 -11.55 -14.27 11.96
C VAL A 85 -11.86 -14.59 13.42
N GLU A 86 -12.83 -15.46 13.64
CA GLU A 86 -13.17 -15.93 14.99
C GLU A 86 -12.28 -17.12 15.42
N GLY A 87 -12.08 -17.25 16.71
CA GLY A 87 -11.32 -18.38 17.28
C GLY A 87 -9.81 -18.30 17.13
N LEU A 88 -9.26 -17.11 16.78
CA LEU A 88 -7.83 -16.84 16.87
C LEU A 88 -7.44 -16.66 18.34
N GLU A 89 -6.47 -17.46 18.81
CA GLU A 89 -5.82 -17.21 20.08
C GLU A 89 -5.13 -15.85 20.10
N PRO A 90 -5.01 -15.17 21.24
CA PRO A 90 -4.27 -13.92 21.32
C PRO A 90 -2.86 -14.05 20.72
N ALA A 91 -2.43 -13.06 19.93
CA ALA A 91 -1.12 -13.07 19.31
C ALA A 91 -0.02 -13.14 20.37
N GLY A 92 0.86 -14.13 20.26
CA GLY A 92 1.95 -14.34 21.23
C GLY A 92 3.11 -13.36 21.09
N ALA A 93 3.42 -12.91 19.87
CA ALA A 93 4.43 -11.89 19.60
C ALA A 93 3.75 -10.55 19.35
N LYS A 94 4.26 -9.51 20.00
CA LYS A 94 3.79 -8.16 19.73
C LYS A 94 4.31 -7.70 18.37
N ILE A 95 3.39 -7.32 17.50
CA ILE A 95 3.71 -6.60 16.26
C ILE A 95 3.99 -5.13 16.64
N GLU A 96 5.04 -4.90 17.41
CA GLU A 96 5.42 -3.57 17.88
C GLU A 96 6.79 -3.17 17.31
N GLY A 97 6.85 -1.93 16.84
CA GLY A 97 8.07 -1.24 16.43
C GLY A 97 8.34 -1.27 14.93
N GLU A 98 8.71 -0.11 14.41
CA GLU A 98 9.35 -0.04 13.09
C GLU A 98 10.75 -0.60 13.18
N SER A 99 11.01 -1.66 12.43
CA SER A 99 12.39 -2.12 12.27
C SER A 99 13.24 -1.03 11.61
N GLN A 100 14.39 -0.73 12.22
CA GLN A 100 15.41 0.16 11.64
C GLN A 100 16.34 -0.62 10.71
N ALA A 101 15.78 -1.52 9.92
CA ALA A 101 16.54 -2.38 9.03
C ALA A 101 17.30 -1.58 7.97
N SER A 102 18.47 -2.09 7.60
CA SER A 102 19.37 -1.51 6.60
C SER A 102 19.50 -2.42 5.37
N VAL A 103 19.93 -1.85 4.25
CA VAL A 103 20.26 -2.63 3.05
C VAL A 103 21.39 -3.60 3.35
N GLY A 104 21.23 -4.86 2.94
CA GLY A 104 22.17 -5.96 3.19
C GLY A 104 21.85 -6.79 4.44
N GLU A 105 20.95 -6.32 5.33
CA GLU A 105 20.50 -7.13 6.47
C GLU A 105 19.65 -8.31 6.03
N LEU A 106 19.75 -9.41 6.79
CA LEU A 106 18.94 -10.60 6.56
C LEU A 106 17.47 -10.32 6.81
N ALA A 107 16.60 -10.86 5.96
CA ALA A 107 15.16 -10.84 6.09
C ALA A 107 14.59 -12.25 5.92
N LEU A 108 13.69 -12.64 6.82
CA LEU A 108 12.93 -13.88 6.76
C LEU A 108 11.51 -13.57 6.31
N VAL A 109 11.08 -14.21 5.23
CA VAL A 109 9.69 -14.19 4.77
C VAL A 109 9.03 -15.47 5.25
N LEU A 110 7.99 -15.34 6.05
CA LEU A 110 7.25 -16.48 6.58
C LEU A 110 5.93 -16.66 5.84
N GLY A 111 5.52 -17.90 5.69
CA GLY A 111 4.24 -18.25 5.12
C GLY A 111 3.68 -19.51 5.77
N ARG A 112 2.46 -19.88 5.39
CA ARG A 112 1.82 -21.11 5.82
C ARG A 112 1.14 -21.82 4.66
N SER A 113 1.41 -23.11 4.55
CA SER A 113 0.64 -24.03 3.71
C SER A 113 -0.39 -24.75 4.59
N PRO A 114 -1.63 -24.96 4.10
CA PRO A 114 -2.62 -25.75 4.84
C PRO A 114 -2.16 -27.19 5.10
N ASP A 115 -1.39 -27.75 4.18
CA ASP A 115 -1.00 -29.16 4.19
C ASP A 115 0.34 -29.42 4.89
N SER A 116 1.33 -28.54 4.68
CA SER A 116 2.70 -28.72 5.18
C SER A 116 3.05 -27.79 6.37
N GLY A 117 2.12 -26.95 6.81
CA GLY A 117 2.35 -26.03 7.92
C GLY A 117 3.20 -24.81 7.56
N PRO A 118 4.01 -24.29 8.50
CA PRO A 118 4.83 -23.11 8.29
C PRO A 118 5.93 -23.35 7.27
N ASN A 119 6.22 -22.32 6.48
CA ASN A 119 7.36 -22.28 5.56
C ASN A 119 8.09 -20.94 5.69
N ALA A 120 9.34 -20.91 5.30
CA ALA A 120 10.18 -19.73 5.39
C ALA A 120 11.08 -19.60 4.16
N SER A 121 11.39 -18.37 3.80
CA SER A 121 12.38 -18.02 2.80
C SER A 121 13.34 -16.99 3.38
N LEU A 122 14.63 -17.28 3.33
CA LEU A 122 15.68 -16.35 3.76
C LEU A 122 16.20 -15.57 2.56
N GLY A 123 16.41 -14.29 2.76
CA GLY A 123 17.04 -13.40 1.80
C GLY A 123 17.62 -12.18 2.51
N ILE A 124 17.84 -11.12 1.74
CA ILE A 124 18.32 -9.85 2.26
C ILE A 124 17.38 -8.70 1.85
N ILE A 125 17.45 -7.62 2.58
CA ILE A 125 16.88 -6.36 2.17
C ILE A 125 17.79 -5.78 1.09
N SER A 126 17.33 -5.74 -0.15
CA SER A 126 18.15 -5.34 -1.30
C SER A 126 18.04 -3.84 -1.64
N ALA A 127 17.00 -3.16 -1.17
CA ALA A 127 16.88 -1.71 -1.24
C ALA A 127 15.91 -1.19 -0.19
N ILE A 128 16.19 0.01 0.32
CA ILE A 128 15.28 0.80 1.16
C ILE A 128 15.32 2.23 0.67
N SER A 129 14.14 2.85 0.57
CA SER A 129 14.03 4.31 0.37
C SER A 129 12.88 4.89 1.20
N GLY A 130 12.73 6.21 1.17
CA GLY A 130 11.66 6.94 1.85
C GLY A 130 10.25 6.61 1.34
N PRO A 131 9.28 7.49 1.63
CA PRO A 131 7.90 7.30 1.20
C PRO A 131 7.80 7.06 -0.30
N TRP A 132 6.96 6.08 -0.66
CA TRP A 132 6.79 5.65 -2.04
C TRP A 132 5.30 5.52 -2.38
N ARG A 133 4.96 5.85 -3.64
CA ARG A 133 3.64 5.61 -4.19
C ARG A 133 3.65 4.39 -5.10
N THR A 134 2.68 3.53 -4.89
CA THR A 134 2.47 2.38 -5.74
C THR A 134 1.84 2.83 -7.07
N TRP A 135 2.02 2.04 -8.11
CA TRP A 135 1.37 2.29 -9.41
C TRP A 135 -0.18 2.25 -9.33
N ARG A 136 -0.74 1.70 -8.25
CA ARG A 136 -2.19 1.71 -7.94
C ARG A 136 -2.62 2.92 -7.11
N GLY A 137 -1.72 3.88 -6.87
CA GLY A 137 -1.98 5.13 -6.17
C GLY A 137 -1.99 5.05 -4.65
N GLY A 138 -1.65 3.90 -4.05
CA GLY A 138 -1.47 3.79 -2.61
C GLY A 138 -0.14 4.42 -2.17
N ARG A 139 -0.10 4.95 -0.94
CA ARG A 139 1.11 5.46 -0.32
C ARG A 139 1.64 4.49 0.71
N LEU A 140 2.90 4.12 0.57
CA LEU A 140 3.68 3.39 1.56
C LEU A 140 4.70 4.33 2.19
N ASP A 141 4.94 4.19 3.49
CA ASP A 141 5.83 5.08 4.24
C ASP A 141 7.29 4.83 3.93
N ARG A 142 7.62 3.64 3.47
CA ARG A 142 8.96 3.24 3.00
C ARG A 142 8.84 2.28 1.82
N TYR A 143 9.80 2.33 0.92
CA TYR A 143 10.03 1.30 -0.08
C TYR A 143 11.01 0.27 0.49
N ILE A 144 10.61 -0.99 0.60
CA ILE A 144 11.45 -2.08 1.10
C ILE A 144 11.45 -3.20 0.07
N ARG A 145 12.57 -3.37 -0.64
CA ARG A 145 12.74 -4.44 -1.63
C ARG A 145 13.52 -5.60 -1.03
N LEU A 146 13.02 -6.78 -1.29
CA LEU A 146 13.59 -8.03 -0.82
C LEU A 146 14.29 -8.75 -1.97
N ASP A 147 15.47 -9.30 -1.69
CA ASP A 147 16.10 -10.35 -2.50
C ASP A 147 15.90 -11.68 -1.75
N ALA A 148 14.65 -12.13 -1.77
CA ALA A 148 14.20 -13.38 -1.19
C ALA A 148 13.19 -14.02 -2.15
N LYS A 149 13.19 -15.33 -2.23
CA LYS A 149 12.20 -16.05 -3.04
C LYS A 149 10.83 -15.94 -2.37
N LEU A 150 9.88 -15.33 -3.07
CA LEU A 150 8.48 -15.39 -2.67
C LEU A 150 7.82 -16.60 -3.34
N PHE A 151 7.45 -17.60 -2.55
CA PHE A 151 6.63 -18.71 -3.02
C PHE A 151 5.19 -18.24 -3.27
N PRO A 152 4.38 -18.97 -4.06
CA PRO A 152 3.00 -18.57 -4.35
C PRO A 152 2.13 -18.28 -3.12
N ASN A 153 2.44 -18.94 -2.00
CA ASN A 153 1.72 -18.76 -0.73
C ASN A 153 2.39 -17.75 0.22
N SER A 154 3.51 -17.11 -0.13
CA SER A 154 4.22 -16.19 0.78
C SER A 154 3.59 -14.81 0.88
N SER A 155 2.86 -14.36 -0.15
CA SER A 155 2.20 -13.04 -0.11
C SER A 155 1.20 -12.96 1.04
N GLY A 156 1.25 -11.85 1.79
CA GLY A 156 0.48 -11.64 3.02
C GLY A 156 1.14 -12.18 4.29
N GLY A 157 2.18 -13.00 4.17
CA GLY A 157 2.95 -13.49 5.31
C GLY A 157 3.91 -12.44 5.87
N PRO A 158 4.30 -12.51 7.17
CA PRO A 158 5.17 -11.53 7.79
C PRO A 158 6.59 -11.59 7.23
N VAL A 159 7.22 -10.43 7.16
CA VAL A 159 8.64 -10.24 6.88
C VAL A 159 9.30 -9.75 8.15
N VAL A 160 10.28 -10.49 8.66
CA VAL A 160 10.98 -10.17 9.90
C VAL A 160 12.48 -10.03 9.67
N ASP A 161 13.13 -9.17 10.44
CA ASP A 161 14.58 -9.06 10.44
C ASP A 161 15.24 -10.12 11.37
N CYS A 162 16.56 -10.19 11.39
CA CYS A 162 17.30 -11.14 12.22
C CYS A 162 17.18 -10.88 13.73
N ARG A 163 16.61 -9.74 14.15
CA ARG A 163 16.32 -9.41 15.55
C ARG A 163 14.91 -9.84 15.96
N GLY A 164 14.11 -10.33 15.01
CA GLY A 164 12.71 -10.66 15.21
C GLY A 164 11.78 -9.43 15.18
N ALA A 165 12.26 -8.29 14.67
CA ALA A 165 11.39 -7.15 14.46
C ALA A 165 10.62 -7.30 13.15
N LEU A 166 9.32 -6.97 13.17
CA LEU A 166 8.46 -7.05 12.00
C LEU A 166 8.72 -5.87 11.06
N LEU A 167 9.18 -6.17 9.86
CA LEU A 167 9.29 -5.19 8.78
C LEU A 167 7.93 -4.84 8.16
N GLY A 168 7.06 -5.85 8.06
CA GLY A 168 5.75 -5.75 7.42
C GLY A 168 5.27 -7.08 6.87
N ILE A 169 4.47 -7.07 5.80
CA ILE A 169 4.04 -8.27 5.08
C ILE A 169 4.64 -8.34 3.67
N ALA A 170 4.91 -9.56 3.21
CA ALA A 170 5.43 -9.81 1.88
C ALA A 170 4.37 -9.60 0.79
N THR A 171 4.76 -9.00 -0.32
CA THR A 171 3.93 -8.88 -1.50
C THR A 171 4.71 -9.05 -2.80
N SER A 172 4.09 -9.74 -3.76
CA SER A 172 4.50 -9.77 -5.17
C SER A 172 3.59 -8.90 -6.06
N GLY A 173 2.51 -8.33 -5.52
CA GLY A 173 1.48 -7.58 -6.27
C GLY A 173 1.87 -6.14 -6.61
N LEU A 174 2.86 -5.56 -5.93
CA LEU A 174 3.28 -4.18 -6.12
C LEU A 174 4.50 -4.00 -7.03
N SER A 175 5.16 -5.08 -7.42
CA SER A 175 6.30 -5.05 -8.34
C SER A 175 6.32 -6.29 -9.23
N ARG A 176 6.70 -6.12 -10.50
CA ARG A 176 6.83 -7.23 -11.46
C ARG A 176 8.19 -7.91 -11.42
N ILE A 177 9.17 -7.29 -10.78
CA ILE A 177 10.58 -7.71 -10.86
C ILE A 177 11.18 -8.15 -9.52
N ALA A 178 10.52 -7.85 -8.41
CA ALA A 178 11.04 -8.16 -7.07
C ALA A 178 9.92 -8.33 -6.04
N GLY A 179 10.19 -9.10 -5.01
CA GLY A 179 9.38 -9.12 -3.80
C GLY A 179 9.54 -7.82 -3.01
N LEU A 180 8.47 -7.34 -2.43
CA LEU A 180 8.47 -6.17 -1.55
C LEU A 180 7.94 -6.55 -0.17
N ALA A 181 8.31 -5.76 0.85
CA ALA A 181 7.63 -5.74 2.12
C ALA A 181 6.78 -4.46 2.21
N ILE A 182 5.49 -4.62 2.52
CA ILE A 182 4.61 -3.50 2.86
C ILE A 182 4.91 -3.12 4.31
N PRO A 183 5.37 -1.89 4.60
CA PRO A 183 5.81 -1.50 5.93
C PRO A 183 4.71 -1.61 6.99
N SER A 184 5.06 -2.00 8.21
CA SER A 184 4.12 -2.13 9.34
C SER A 184 3.36 -0.84 9.62
N SER A 185 4.00 0.33 9.53
CA SER A 185 3.36 1.64 9.68
C SER A 185 2.26 1.88 8.63
N SER A 186 2.53 1.53 7.37
CA SER A 186 1.55 1.63 6.29
C SER A 186 0.39 0.67 6.49
N ILE A 187 0.66 -0.55 6.97
CA ILE A 187 -0.37 -1.54 7.30
C ILE A 187 -1.25 -1.02 8.44
N ASN A 188 -0.67 -0.51 9.52
CA ASN A 188 -1.43 0.01 10.66
C ASN A 188 -2.42 1.09 10.21
N ARG A 189 -1.96 2.08 9.44
CA ARG A 189 -2.81 3.14 8.90
C ARG A 189 -3.94 2.60 8.01
N THR A 190 -3.62 1.63 7.16
CA THR A 190 -4.62 0.99 6.29
C THR A 190 -5.63 0.19 7.08
N VAL A 191 -5.17 -0.62 8.05
CA VAL A 191 -6.04 -1.41 8.95
C VAL A 191 -6.99 -0.50 9.73
N ASP A 192 -6.49 0.60 10.32
CA ASP A 192 -7.32 1.55 11.06
C ASP A 192 -8.44 2.11 10.18
N ALA A 193 -8.11 2.55 8.96
CA ALA A 193 -9.10 3.07 8.01
C ALA A 193 -10.13 2.01 7.59
N LEU A 194 -9.68 0.78 7.32
CA LEU A 194 -10.56 -0.32 6.91
C LEU A 194 -11.48 -0.78 8.05
N LEU A 195 -10.99 -0.79 9.29
CA LEU A 195 -11.82 -1.13 10.46
C LEU A 195 -12.83 -0.04 10.79
N GLU A 196 -12.49 1.23 10.59
CA GLU A 196 -13.36 2.37 10.89
C GLU A 196 -14.40 2.61 9.80
N LYS A 197 -13.98 2.57 8.52
CA LYS A 197 -14.79 3.01 7.38
C LYS A 197 -15.11 1.91 6.35
N GLY A 198 -14.45 0.77 6.42
CA GLY A 198 -14.55 -0.30 5.40
C GLY A 198 -13.72 -0.02 4.14
N TYR A 199 -13.14 1.16 3.99
CA TYR A 199 -12.31 1.58 2.86
C TYR A 199 -11.26 2.61 3.28
N VAL A 200 -10.23 2.80 2.43
CA VAL A 200 -9.20 3.82 2.65
C VAL A 200 -9.62 5.11 1.95
N PRO A 201 -9.91 6.19 2.70
CA PRO A 201 -10.29 7.48 2.12
C PRO A 201 -9.20 8.03 1.22
N ARG A 202 -9.58 8.57 0.06
CA ARG A 202 -8.65 9.19 -0.90
C ARG A 202 -9.18 10.54 -1.35
N GLY A 203 -8.26 11.51 -1.40
CA GLY A 203 -8.57 12.83 -1.95
C GLY A 203 -9.00 12.73 -3.42
N TYR A 204 -9.97 13.54 -3.77
CA TYR A 204 -10.61 13.52 -5.07
C TYR A 204 -10.88 14.95 -5.58
N LEU A 205 -10.56 15.20 -6.85
CA LEU A 205 -10.79 16.48 -7.48
C LEU A 205 -11.92 16.47 -8.51
N GLY A 206 -12.28 15.31 -9.03
CA GLY A 206 -13.32 15.17 -10.05
C GLY A 206 -12.90 15.65 -11.44
N ILE A 207 -11.60 15.45 -11.79
CA ILE A 207 -11.07 15.81 -13.10
C ILE A 207 -10.42 14.60 -13.77
N GLY A 208 -10.73 14.41 -15.05
CA GLY A 208 -9.94 13.59 -15.95
C GLY A 208 -8.80 14.46 -16.52
N ILE A 209 -7.59 13.92 -16.58
CA ILE A 209 -6.38 14.70 -16.79
C ILE A 209 -5.46 14.10 -17.85
N GLN A 210 -4.73 14.98 -18.56
CA GLN A 210 -3.71 14.59 -19.52
C GLN A 210 -2.50 15.53 -19.43
N PRO A 211 -1.26 15.01 -19.32
CA PRO A 211 -0.06 15.82 -19.41
C PRO A 211 0.04 16.50 -20.79
N VAL A 212 0.39 17.79 -20.81
CA VAL A 212 0.56 18.57 -22.03
C VAL A 212 1.83 19.42 -21.98
N THR A 213 2.44 19.63 -23.15
CA THR A 213 3.54 20.59 -23.31
C THR A 213 2.97 21.96 -23.59
N ILE A 214 3.41 22.99 -22.86
CA ILE A 214 2.97 24.35 -23.01
C ILE A 214 3.82 24.99 -24.15
N PRO A 215 3.19 25.54 -25.22
CA PRO A 215 3.91 26.19 -26.34
C PRO A 215 4.84 27.31 -25.86
N GLU A 216 6.03 27.42 -26.49
CA GLU A 216 7.05 28.40 -26.12
C GLU A 216 6.52 29.84 -26.09
N ALA A 217 5.74 30.24 -27.14
CA ALA A 217 5.15 31.56 -27.19
C ALA A 217 4.24 31.87 -26.01
N LEU A 218 3.45 30.88 -25.56
CA LEU A 218 2.55 31.06 -24.41
C LEU A 218 3.34 31.12 -23.08
N ARG A 219 4.40 30.33 -22.96
CA ARG A 219 5.31 30.38 -21.80
C ARG A 219 6.00 31.73 -21.68
N ALA A 220 6.51 32.25 -22.78
CA ALA A 220 7.14 33.58 -22.83
C ALA A 220 6.16 34.68 -22.44
N THR A 221 4.92 34.65 -22.99
CA THR A 221 3.88 35.63 -22.69
C THR A 221 3.48 35.63 -21.21
N LEU A 222 3.39 34.43 -20.59
CA LEU A 222 2.94 34.25 -19.20
C LEU A 222 4.11 34.17 -18.20
N ALA A 223 5.35 34.34 -18.65
CA ALA A 223 6.58 34.23 -17.84
C ALA A 223 6.67 32.92 -17.05
N LEU A 224 6.31 31.79 -17.66
CA LEU A 224 6.29 30.49 -17.03
C LEU A 224 7.68 29.81 -17.08
N ALA A 225 8.16 29.33 -15.92
CA ALA A 225 9.39 28.55 -15.86
C ALA A 225 9.18 27.09 -16.34
N GLY A 226 8.02 26.50 -16.06
CA GLY A 226 7.66 25.12 -16.43
C GLY A 226 7.35 24.96 -17.90
N ARG A 227 7.70 23.78 -18.47
CA ARG A 227 7.41 23.43 -19.88
C ARG A 227 6.16 22.58 -20.04
N THR A 228 5.68 22.00 -18.95
CA THR A 228 4.56 21.05 -18.92
C THR A 228 3.49 21.53 -17.97
N GLY A 229 2.28 21.04 -18.18
CA GLY A 229 1.14 21.22 -17.31
C GLY A 229 0.19 20.04 -17.48
N ILE A 230 -0.88 20.03 -16.72
CA ILE A 230 -1.89 18.97 -16.75
C ILE A 230 -3.21 19.55 -17.24
N MET A 231 -3.65 19.14 -18.44
CA MET A 231 -4.91 19.61 -19.02
C MET A 231 -6.09 18.81 -18.45
N ALA A 232 -7.14 19.52 -18.05
CA ALA A 232 -8.43 18.95 -17.70
C ALA A 232 -9.15 18.49 -18.98
N VAL A 233 -9.21 17.18 -19.21
CA VAL A 233 -9.90 16.54 -20.35
C VAL A 233 -11.30 16.05 -20.00
N ASN A 234 -11.65 16.06 -18.73
CA ASN A 234 -12.99 15.83 -18.21
C ASN A 234 -13.13 16.57 -16.87
N VAL A 235 -14.29 17.15 -16.63
CA VAL A 235 -14.65 17.73 -15.32
C VAL A 235 -16.00 17.10 -14.91
N GLU A 236 -16.01 16.44 -13.77
CA GLU A 236 -17.20 15.75 -13.29
C GLU A 236 -18.24 16.78 -12.81
N PRO A 237 -19.46 16.76 -13.35
CA PRO A 237 -20.51 17.67 -12.92
C PRO A 237 -20.81 17.55 -11.41
N GLY A 238 -20.82 18.68 -10.71
CA GLY A 238 -20.96 18.73 -9.25
C GLY A 238 -19.76 18.20 -8.46
N GLY A 239 -18.66 17.85 -9.12
CA GLY A 239 -17.40 17.46 -8.49
C GLY A 239 -16.67 18.64 -7.84
N PRO A 240 -15.62 18.40 -7.04
CA PRO A 240 -14.86 19.44 -6.37
C PRO A 240 -14.29 20.51 -7.32
N ALA A 241 -13.71 20.09 -8.44
CA ALA A 241 -13.15 20.99 -9.44
C ALA A 241 -14.23 21.79 -10.20
N ASP A 242 -15.36 21.15 -10.52
CA ASP A 242 -16.51 21.84 -11.14
C ASP A 242 -17.06 22.96 -10.24
N ARG A 243 -17.28 22.63 -8.96
CA ARG A 243 -17.70 23.64 -7.97
C ARG A 243 -16.70 24.78 -7.80
N ALA A 244 -15.43 24.52 -7.99
CA ALA A 244 -14.36 25.51 -7.97
C ALA A 244 -14.25 26.32 -9.28
N GLY A 245 -15.04 25.96 -10.30
CA GLY A 245 -15.06 26.62 -11.58
C GLY A 245 -13.92 26.22 -12.51
N VAL A 246 -13.33 25.02 -12.34
CA VAL A 246 -12.42 24.43 -13.34
C VAL A 246 -13.22 24.02 -14.56
N LEU A 247 -12.72 24.30 -15.76
CA LEU A 247 -13.38 24.00 -17.02
C LEU A 247 -12.58 22.99 -17.84
N LEU A 248 -13.28 22.31 -18.73
CA LEU A 248 -12.66 21.49 -19.77
C LEU A 248 -11.66 22.34 -20.57
N GLY A 249 -10.45 21.83 -20.77
CA GLY A 249 -9.36 22.52 -21.47
C GLY A 249 -8.50 23.44 -20.61
N ASP A 250 -8.80 23.61 -19.33
CA ASP A 250 -7.89 24.29 -18.40
C ASP A 250 -6.59 23.49 -18.27
N ILE A 251 -5.45 24.20 -18.27
CA ILE A 251 -4.13 23.58 -18.04
C ILE A 251 -3.68 23.94 -16.62
N LEU A 252 -3.75 22.99 -15.70
CA LEU A 252 -3.28 23.16 -14.34
C LEU A 252 -1.76 23.20 -14.33
N LEU A 253 -1.19 24.21 -13.65
CA LEU A 253 0.25 24.45 -13.50
C LEU A 253 0.76 24.09 -12.11
N SER A 254 -0.07 24.29 -11.10
CA SER A 254 0.23 23.91 -9.71
C SER A 254 -1.05 23.69 -8.89
N ILE A 255 -0.92 22.88 -7.83
CA ILE A 255 -1.92 22.78 -6.77
C ILE A 255 -1.20 22.94 -5.43
N GLY A 256 -1.63 23.92 -4.62
CA GLY A 256 -0.85 24.37 -3.49
C GLY A 256 0.53 24.82 -3.94
N ASP A 257 1.56 24.37 -3.23
CA ASP A 257 2.96 24.64 -3.56
C ASP A 257 3.59 23.61 -4.53
N THR A 258 2.80 22.60 -4.98
CA THR A 258 3.29 21.55 -5.87
C THR A 258 3.09 21.91 -7.32
N PRO A 259 4.17 22.11 -8.10
CA PRO A 259 4.08 22.25 -9.56
C PRO A 259 3.50 20.97 -10.18
N LEU A 260 2.71 21.12 -11.24
CA LEU A 260 2.10 20.00 -11.97
C LEU A 260 2.67 19.93 -13.39
N GLY A 261 3.45 18.90 -13.65
CA GLY A 261 3.98 18.58 -14.97
C GLY A 261 3.79 17.12 -15.36
N GLN A 262 3.57 16.27 -14.34
CA GLN A 262 3.38 14.83 -14.48
C GLN A 262 2.21 14.35 -13.62
N LEU A 263 1.67 13.17 -13.95
CA LEU A 263 0.52 12.58 -13.25
C LEU A 263 0.81 12.25 -11.79
N GLU A 264 2.06 11.87 -11.51
CA GLU A 264 2.52 11.48 -10.17
C GLU A 264 2.41 12.63 -9.17
N GLU A 265 2.62 13.86 -9.61
CA GLU A 265 2.53 15.07 -8.78
C GLU A 265 1.08 15.32 -8.32
N LEU A 266 0.10 15.06 -9.18
CA LEU A 266 -1.31 15.18 -8.81
C LEU A 266 -1.75 14.05 -7.86
N GLN A 267 -1.14 12.88 -7.95
CA GLN A 267 -1.43 11.78 -7.03
C GLN A 267 -1.07 12.12 -5.57
N ALA A 268 -0.19 13.11 -5.33
CA ALA A 268 0.12 13.58 -3.99
C ALA A 268 -1.13 14.12 -3.26
N PHE A 269 -2.12 14.62 -3.99
CA PHE A 269 -3.40 15.09 -3.46
C PHE A 269 -4.43 13.97 -3.19
N SER A 270 -4.10 12.73 -3.51
CA SER A 270 -4.93 11.57 -3.16
C SER A 270 -4.79 11.16 -1.68
N ASP A 271 -3.94 11.80 -0.89
CA ASP A 271 -3.79 11.47 0.53
C ASP A 271 -5.01 11.96 1.33
N SER A 272 -5.48 11.12 2.26
CA SER A 272 -6.63 11.43 3.13
C SER A 272 -6.46 12.73 3.94
N GLY A 273 -5.23 13.13 4.22
CA GLY A 273 -4.91 14.33 4.99
C GLY A 273 -5.29 15.66 4.32
N VAL A 274 -5.66 15.67 3.04
CA VAL A 274 -6.10 16.87 2.30
C VAL A 274 -7.62 16.91 2.06
N ILE A 275 -8.36 15.85 2.38
CA ILE A 275 -9.80 15.78 2.21
C ILE A 275 -10.48 16.89 3.05
N GLY A 276 -11.41 17.62 2.44
CA GLY A 276 -12.13 18.74 3.06
C GLY A 276 -11.33 20.03 3.16
N LYS A 277 -10.04 20.03 2.79
CA LYS A 277 -9.21 21.24 2.83
C LYS A 277 -9.27 22.01 1.52
N PRO A 278 -9.29 23.37 1.58
CA PRO A 278 -9.16 24.21 0.40
C PRO A 278 -7.70 24.15 -0.10
N VAL A 279 -7.52 23.95 -1.42
CA VAL A 279 -6.24 24.03 -2.09
C VAL A 279 -6.32 24.99 -3.26
N LYS A 280 -5.35 25.89 -3.37
CA LYS A 280 -5.27 26.83 -4.50
C LYS A 280 -4.69 26.12 -5.71
N ALA A 281 -5.34 26.21 -6.86
CA ALA A 281 -4.82 25.72 -8.13
C ALA A 281 -4.56 26.91 -9.07
N SER A 282 -3.35 26.94 -9.63
CA SER A 282 -3.00 27.88 -10.69
C SER A 282 -3.16 27.18 -12.05
N LEU A 283 -3.81 27.82 -12.99
CA LEU A 283 -4.11 27.24 -14.28
C LEU A 283 -4.04 28.28 -15.42
N ILE A 284 -3.93 27.79 -16.65
CA ILE A 284 -4.08 28.60 -17.86
C ILE A 284 -5.48 28.33 -18.42
N ARG A 285 -6.22 29.41 -18.69
CA ARG A 285 -7.51 29.40 -19.38
C ARG A 285 -7.53 30.46 -20.46
N ALA A 286 -7.81 30.07 -21.71
CA ALA A 286 -7.86 30.98 -22.87
C ALA A 286 -6.60 31.87 -22.97
N GLY A 287 -5.41 31.32 -22.72
CA GLY A 287 -4.16 32.04 -22.79
C GLY A 287 -3.83 32.97 -21.61
N ALA A 288 -4.63 32.98 -20.55
CA ALA A 288 -4.41 33.81 -19.36
C ALA A 288 -4.25 32.96 -18.09
N LEU A 289 -3.42 33.43 -17.15
CA LEU A 289 -3.29 32.82 -15.84
C LEU A 289 -4.56 33.07 -15.01
N ARG A 290 -5.02 32.04 -14.31
CA ARG A 290 -6.13 32.07 -13.35
C ARG A 290 -5.76 31.30 -12.11
N GLN A 291 -6.40 31.64 -11.01
CA GLN A 291 -6.36 30.89 -9.77
C GLN A 291 -7.80 30.52 -9.37
N VAL A 292 -7.95 29.28 -8.92
CA VAL A 292 -9.18 28.76 -8.34
C VAL A 292 -8.86 28.10 -6.99
N GLU A 293 -9.84 28.05 -6.10
CA GLU A 293 -9.70 27.35 -4.84
C GLU A 293 -10.60 26.10 -4.86
N ILE A 294 -9.98 24.92 -4.76
CA ILE A 294 -10.69 23.65 -4.83
C ILE A 294 -10.75 23.07 -3.41
N ILE A 295 -11.94 22.80 -2.93
CA ILE A 295 -12.12 22.01 -1.70
C ILE A 295 -11.98 20.55 -2.10
N VAL A 296 -10.93 19.89 -1.65
CA VAL A 296 -10.65 18.49 -2.01
C VAL A 296 -11.76 17.60 -1.47
N GLY A 297 -12.44 16.90 -2.36
CA GLY A 297 -13.47 15.92 -2.00
C GLY A 297 -12.88 14.60 -1.55
N GLU A 298 -13.74 13.72 -1.07
CA GLU A 298 -13.42 12.31 -0.86
C GLU A 298 -13.88 11.51 -2.07
N ARG A 299 -13.02 10.60 -2.55
CA ARG A 299 -13.37 9.73 -3.69
C ARG A 299 -14.53 8.82 -3.27
N PRO A 300 -15.64 8.79 -4.02
CA PRO A 300 -16.72 7.86 -3.73
C PRO A 300 -16.19 6.42 -3.64
N GLY A 301 -16.56 5.69 -2.59
CA GLY A 301 -16.32 4.27 -2.49
C GLY A 301 -17.00 3.53 -3.66
N LYS A 302 -16.33 2.55 -4.22
CA LYS A 302 -16.97 1.65 -5.21
C LYS A 302 -17.80 0.62 -4.50
#